data_fd7317db493182f70ab3a65b8c875537
#
_entry.id   fd7317db493182f70ab3a65b8c875537
#
_cell.length_a   1.000
_cell.length_b   1.000
_cell.length_c   1.000
_cell.angle_alpha   90.00
_cell.angle_beta   90.00
_cell.angle_gamma   90.00
#
_symmetry.space_group_name_H-M   'P 1'
#
loop_
_entity.id
_entity.type
_entity.pdbx_description
1 polymer ?
#
loop_
_entity_poly.entity_id
_entity_poly.type
_entity_poly.pdbx_seq_one_letter_code
_entity_poly.pdbx_strand_id
1 'polypeptide(L)'
;MFTTLISAQQLAERIADPELRIIDCRFSLVDPEAGRRAYAQGHIPGAVYAHLDEDLCAPIIPGQTGRHPLPDKDFMMQKFTNWGIDDSVQVVAYDDKTSMVASRLWWMLRYLGHTRVAVLDGGFAAWTALPDAPVSLDVPNVESRAFRPGTQVGQVFSADDVERIRQDAAFILVDSREGFRYRGESEPIDPVAGHIPGAVNAFFMENLDEGGRFLPAEQLRGRFLPMLDGLPAQQSVFYCGSGVSACHNLLAIAHAGLGDAGLYAGSWSEWITDGARPVGRV
;
A
#
# COMPACT_ATOMS: atom_id res chain seq x y z
N MET A 1 13.17 -15.44 -5.00
CA MET A 1 11.82 -14.84 -5.04
C MET A 1 11.66 -13.98 -3.79
N PHE A 2 11.18 -12.76 -3.96
CA PHE A 2 10.88 -11.81 -2.88
C PHE A 2 9.37 -11.58 -2.83
N THR A 3 8.79 -11.58 -1.63
CA THR A 3 7.32 -11.54 -1.46
C THR A 3 6.84 -10.36 -0.59
N THR A 4 7.75 -9.69 0.12
CA THR A 4 7.46 -8.53 0.97
C THR A 4 8.42 -7.38 0.68
N LEU A 5 9.66 -7.49 1.08
CA LEU A 5 10.69 -6.46 0.91
C LEU A 5 11.87 -6.99 0.09
N ILE A 6 12.55 -6.07 -0.59
CA ILE A 6 13.84 -6.28 -1.25
C ILE A 6 14.74 -5.08 -0.95
N SER A 7 16.02 -5.32 -0.62
CA SER A 7 16.97 -4.22 -0.44
C SER A 7 17.45 -3.65 -1.78
N ALA A 8 17.95 -2.42 -1.75
CA ALA A 8 18.53 -1.78 -2.94
C ALA A 8 19.72 -2.59 -3.51
N GLN A 9 20.54 -3.18 -2.64
CA GLN A 9 21.65 -4.05 -3.06
C GLN A 9 21.15 -5.30 -3.79
N GLN A 10 20.14 -5.98 -3.23
CA GLN A 10 19.54 -7.17 -3.85
C GLN A 10 18.85 -6.86 -5.18
N LEU A 11 18.28 -5.66 -5.32
CA LEU A 11 17.67 -5.21 -6.57
C LEU A 11 18.76 -4.92 -7.62
N ALA A 12 19.86 -4.26 -7.23
CA ALA A 12 20.99 -3.97 -8.12
C ALA A 12 21.60 -5.24 -8.73
N GLU A 13 21.71 -6.30 -7.96
CA GLU A 13 22.21 -7.61 -8.42
C GLU A 13 21.30 -8.26 -9.47
N ARG A 14 20.05 -7.79 -9.60
CA ARG A 14 19.02 -8.36 -10.48
C ARG A 14 18.53 -7.41 -11.56
N ILE A 15 19.10 -6.22 -11.67
CA ILE A 15 18.61 -5.17 -12.58
C ILE A 15 18.57 -5.62 -14.06
N ALA A 16 19.41 -6.58 -14.44
CA ALA A 16 19.46 -7.16 -15.78
C ALA A 16 18.58 -8.40 -15.98
N ASP A 17 17.84 -8.83 -14.96
CA ASP A 17 16.96 -10.01 -15.04
C ASP A 17 15.74 -9.70 -15.95
N PRO A 18 15.53 -10.41 -17.07
CA PRO A 18 14.41 -10.17 -17.98
C PRO A 18 13.04 -10.48 -17.34
N GLU A 19 13.01 -11.29 -16.28
CA GLU A 19 11.80 -11.60 -15.51
C GLU A 19 11.59 -10.64 -14.32
N LEU A 20 12.35 -9.55 -14.26
CA LEU A 20 12.14 -8.47 -13.29
C LEU A 20 11.29 -7.37 -13.92
N ARG A 21 10.32 -6.88 -13.18
CA ARG A 21 9.53 -5.69 -13.51
C ARG A 21 9.59 -4.71 -12.36
N ILE A 22 10.09 -3.53 -12.61
CA ILE A 22 10.22 -2.46 -11.61
C ILE A 22 9.12 -1.43 -11.88
N ILE A 23 8.39 -1.03 -10.83
CA ILE A 23 7.30 -0.06 -10.94
C ILE A 23 7.58 1.12 -10.00
N ASP A 24 7.67 2.30 -10.59
CA ASP A 24 7.82 3.57 -9.88
C ASP A 24 6.44 4.10 -9.47
N CYS A 25 6.18 4.12 -8.18
CA CYS A 25 4.91 4.57 -7.59
C CYS A 25 5.06 5.93 -6.89
N ARG A 26 6.06 6.75 -7.23
CA ARG A 26 6.25 8.07 -6.62
C ARG A 26 5.04 8.96 -6.86
N PHE A 27 4.54 9.58 -5.78
CA PHE A 27 3.33 10.38 -5.81
C PHE A 27 3.30 11.37 -4.64
N SER A 28 2.60 12.48 -4.82
CA SER A 28 2.35 13.46 -3.76
C SER A 28 0.88 13.87 -3.75
N LEU A 29 0.23 13.81 -2.59
CA LEU A 29 -1.17 14.29 -2.43
C LEU A 29 -1.32 15.80 -2.65
N VAL A 30 -0.27 16.58 -2.39
CA VAL A 30 -0.28 18.05 -2.54
C VAL A 30 -0.10 18.45 -4.00
N ASP A 31 0.62 17.63 -4.76
CA ASP A 31 0.92 17.84 -6.17
C ASP A 31 0.95 16.50 -6.91
N PRO A 32 -0.20 16.04 -7.41
CA PRO A 32 -0.33 14.71 -8.03
C PRO A 32 0.65 14.46 -9.17
N GLU A 33 1.03 15.50 -9.93
CA GLU A 33 1.98 15.38 -11.04
C GLU A 33 3.46 15.35 -10.59
N ALA A 34 3.76 15.56 -9.31
CA ALA A 34 5.14 15.58 -8.83
C ALA A 34 5.86 14.23 -9.06
N GLY A 35 5.17 13.10 -8.88
CA GLY A 35 5.73 11.77 -9.14
C GLY A 35 6.09 11.56 -10.60
N ARG A 36 5.22 11.95 -11.54
CA ARG A 36 5.48 11.87 -12.98
C ARG A 36 6.67 12.73 -13.39
N ARG A 37 6.78 13.94 -12.85
CA ARG A 37 7.93 14.82 -13.09
C ARG A 37 9.22 14.22 -12.50
N ALA A 38 9.16 13.66 -11.30
CA ALA A 38 10.31 13.01 -10.67
C ALA A 38 10.78 11.78 -11.49
N TYR A 39 9.84 10.98 -12.00
CA TYR A 39 10.14 9.86 -12.89
C TYR A 39 10.86 10.34 -14.16
N ALA A 40 10.37 11.40 -14.81
CA ALA A 40 11.00 11.98 -16.02
C ALA A 40 12.39 12.58 -15.74
N GLN A 41 12.66 13.02 -14.51
CA GLN A 41 13.97 13.53 -14.09
C GLN A 41 14.98 12.43 -13.72
N GLY A 42 14.49 11.22 -13.46
CA GLY A 42 15.31 10.06 -13.16
C GLY A 42 14.57 8.97 -12.40
N HIS A 43 14.78 7.74 -12.84
CA HIS A 43 14.15 6.56 -12.24
C HIS A 43 15.12 5.36 -12.28
N ILE A 44 14.80 4.29 -11.59
CA ILE A 44 15.57 3.04 -11.65
C ILE A 44 15.47 2.48 -13.07
N PRO A 45 16.61 2.10 -13.73
CA PRO A 45 16.58 1.61 -15.10
C PRO A 45 15.54 0.51 -15.32
N GLY A 46 14.76 0.64 -16.38
CA GLY A 46 13.70 -0.30 -16.74
C GLY A 46 12.41 -0.16 -15.92
N ALA A 47 12.33 0.81 -15.01
CA ALA A 47 11.10 1.04 -14.23
C ALA A 47 9.99 1.65 -15.11
N VAL A 48 8.77 1.15 -14.95
CA VAL A 48 7.54 1.71 -15.49
C VAL A 48 6.92 2.61 -14.44
N TYR A 49 6.36 3.76 -14.84
CA TYR A 49 5.66 4.65 -13.92
C TYR A 49 4.21 4.22 -13.69
N ALA A 50 3.78 4.24 -12.44
CA ALA A 50 2.41 4.00 -12.01
C ALA A 50 1.90 5.20 -11.20
N HIS A 51 0.93 5.93 -11.74
CA HIS A 51 0.28 7.04 -11.07
C HIS A 51 -0.78 6.54 -10.09
N LEU A 52 -0.81 7.06 -8.85
CA LEU A 52 -1.77 6.60 -7.84
C LEU A 52 -3.22 6.74 -8.33
N ASP A 53 -3.61 7.92 -8.80
CA ASP A 53 -5.00 8.21 -9.15
C ASP A 53 -5.44 7.56 -10.47
N GLU A 54 -4.51 7.40 -11.44
CA GLU A 54 -4.82 6.91 -12.78
C GLU A 54 -4.66 5.40 -12.95
N ASP A 55 -3.75 4.79 -12.16
CA ASP A 55 -3.35 3.39 -12.34
C ASP A 55 -3.70 2.50 -11.14
N LEU A 56 -3.79 3.07 -9.93
CA LEU A 56 -4.02 2.32 -8.70
C LEU A 56 -5.36 2.64 -8.02
N CYS A 57 -6.16 3.52 -8.62
CA CYS A 57 -7.47 3.93 -8.12
C CYS A 57 -8.54 3.88 -9.20
N ALA A 58 -9.79 3.69 -8.78
CA ALA A 58 -10.96 3.93 -9.60
C ALA A 58 -11.35 5.41 -9.57
N PRO A 59 -12.17 5.89 -10.53
CA PRO A 59 -12.73 7.24 -10.48
C PRO A 59 -13.51 7.49 -9.19
N ILE A 60 -13.37 8.70 -8.64
CA ILE A 60 -14.12 9.13 -7.46
C ILE A 60 -15.58 9.37 -7.85
N ILE A 61 -16.52 8.81 -7.08
CA ILE A 61 -17.94 9.11 -7.16
C ILE A 61 -18.31 9.96 -5.94
N PRO A 62 -18.54 11.28 -6.11
CA PRO A 62 -18.81 12.20 -5.00
C PRO A 62 -19.96 11.71 -4.11
N GLY A 63 -19.75 11.71 -2.80
CA GLY A 63 -20.72 11.28 -1.80
C GLY A 63 -20.92 9.76 -1.69
N GLN A 64 -20.16 8.95 -2.45
CA GLN A 64 -20.27 7.49 -2.42
C GLN A 64 -18.92 6.82 -2.12
N THR A 65 -17.84 7.30 -2.72
CA THR A 65 -16.51 6.68 -2.56
C THR A 65 -15.58 7.55 -1.72
N GLY A 66 -14.53 6.93 -1.21
CA GLY A 66 -13.38 7.64 -0.66
C GLY A 66 -12.54 8.32 -1.75
N ARG A 67 -11.41 8.94 -1.34
CA ARG A 67 -10.51 9.68 -2.25
C ARG A 67 -9.71 8.79 -3.20
N HIS A 68 -9.43 7.55 -2.83
CA HIS A 68 -8.66 6.59 -3.65
C HIS A 68 -9.40 5.24 -3.70
N PRO A 69 -10.55 5.17 -4.39
CA PRO A 69 -11.34 3.94 -4.43
C PRO A 69 -10.52 2.80 -5.03
N LEU A 70 -10.73 1.59 -4.53
CA LEU A 70 -10.09 0.41 -5.13
C LEU A 70 -10.68 0.17 -6.52
N PRO A 71 -9.86 0.04 -7.58
CA PRO A 71 -10.37 -0.32 -8.89
C PRO A 71 -10.92 -1.75 -8.93
N ASP A 72 -11.77 -2.02 -9.88
CA ASP A 72 -12.23 -3.39 -10.12
C ASP A 72 -11.11 -4.31 -10.61
N LYS A 73 -11.38 -5.61 -10.57
CA LYS A 73 -10.37 -6.63 -10.92
C LYS A 73 -9.98 -6.57 -12.41
N ASP A 74 -10.90 -6.25 -13.29
CA ASP A 74 -10.65 -6.20 -14.74
C ASP A 74 -9.71 -5.03 -15.07
N PHE A 75 -9.92 -3.87 -14.46
CA PHE A 75 -9.02 -2.73 -14.58
C PHE A 75 -7.60 -3.08 -14.07
N MET A 76 -7.50 -3.70 -12.88
CA MET A 76 -6.20 -4.12 -12.34
C MET A 76 -5.50 -5.10 -13.29
N MET A 77 -6.20 -6.14 -13.76
CA MET A 77 -5.64 -7.13 -14.69
C MET A 77 -5.16 -6.49 -15.99
N GLN A 78 -5.91 -5.54 -16.53
CA GLN A 78 -5.51 -4.81 -17.73
C GLN A 78 -4.22 -4.00 -17.50
N LYS A 79 -4.10 -3.29 -16.37
CA LYS A 79 -2.90 -2.55 -16.02
C LYS A 79 -1.69 -3.47 -15.88
N PHE A 80 -1.84 -4.58 -15.15
CA PHE A 80 -0.75 -5.54 -14.95
C PHE A 80 -0.33 -6.23 -16.25
N THR A 81 -1.28 -6.55 -17.13
CA THR A 81 -1.00 -7.02 -18.50
C THR A 81 -0.15 -6.00 -19.28
N ASN A 82 -0.55 -4.73 -19.25
CA ASN A 82 0.17 -3.67 -19.99
C ASN A 82 1.57 -3.40 -19.42
N TRP A 83 1.77 -3.66 -18.12
CA TRP A 83 3.09 -3.58 -17.49
C TRP A 83 3.94 -4.84 -17.69
N GLY A 84 3.47 -5.78 -18.52
CA GLY A 84 4.20 -7.00 -18.85
C GLY A 84 4.37 -7.95 -17.67
N ILE A 85 3.36 -8.04 -16.80
CA ILE A 85 3.36 -8.91 -15.61
C ILE A 85 2.59 -10.19 -15.94
N ASP A 86 3.23 -11.33 -15.78
CA ASP A 86 2.64 -12.66 -15.78
C ASP A 86 3.14 -13.47 -14.57
N ASP A 87 2.81 -14.74 -14.49
CA ASP A 87 3.12 -15.61 -13.33
C ASP A 87 4.63 -15.80 -13.11
N SER A 88 5.49 -15.58 -14.12
CA SER A 88 6.94 -15.73 -14.03
C SER A 88 7.64 -14.51 -13.47
N VAL A 89 7.04 -13.32 -13.62
CA VAL A 89 7.67 -12.02 -13.36
C VAL A 89 7.79 -11.74 -11.87
N GLN A 90 8.99 -11.36 -11.43
CA GLN A 90 9.20 -10.74 -10.12
C GLN A 90 8.92 -9.24 -10.23
N VAL A 91 7.90 -8.75 -9.52
CA VAL A 91 7.61 -7.31 -9.45
C VAL A 91 8.34 -6.69 -8.25
N VAL A 92 8.92 -5.51 -8.46
CA VAL A 92 9.45 -4.65 -7.40
C VAL A 92 8.82 -3.28 -7.52
N ALA A 93 8.00 -2.90 -6.55
CA ALA A 93 7.40 -1.58 -6.44
C ALA A 93 8.27 -0.66 -5.58
N TYR A 94 8.36 0.61 -5.93
CA TYR A 94 9.02 1.61 -5.07
C TYR A 94 8.32 2.97 -5.13
N ASP A 95 8.49 3.76 -4.09
CA ASP A 95 8.21 5.19 -4.09
C ASP A 95 9.45 5.98 -3.61
N ASP A 96 9.29 7.22 -3.17
CA ASP A 96 10.44 8.04 -2.79
C ASP A 96 11.23 7.44 -1.61
N LYS A 97 10.53 7.10 -0.50
CA LYS A 97 11.18 6.66 0.73
C LYS A 97 10.28 5.83 1.65
N THR A 98 9.02 6.19 1.75
CA THR A 98 8.15 5.69 2.82
C THR A 98 7.41 4.40 2.47
N SER A 99 7.52 3.93 1.25
CA SER A 99 6.84 2.72 0.74
C SER A 99 5.31 2.76 0.81
N MET A 100 4.72 3.95 0.99
CA MET A 100 3.28 4.12 1.20
C MET A 100 2.47 3.75 -0.05
N VAL A 101 2.82 4.31 -1.21
CA VAL A 101 2.13 4.03 -2.47
C VAL A 101 2.58 2.70 -3.08
N ALA A 102 3.87 2.37 -2.94
CA ALA A 102 4.41 1.07 -3.36
C ALA A 102 3.70 -0.10 -2.67
N SER A 103 3.34 0.05 -1.39
CA SER A 103 2.57 -0.95 -0.63
C SER A 103 1.15 -1.14 -1.17
N ARG A 104 0.53 -0.10 -1.75
CA ARG A 104 -0.79 -0.21 -2.39
C ARG A 104 -0.69 -1.12 -3.61
N LEU A 105 0.31 -0.93 -4.48
CA LEU A 105 0.52 -1.80 -5.63
C LEU A 105 0.88 -3.23 -5.20
N TRP A 106 1.77 -3.41 -4.21
CA TRP A 106 2.09 -4.71 -3.63
C TRP A 106 0.84 -5.45 -3.18
N TRP A 107 -0.06 -4.76 -2.47
CA TRP A 107 -1.30 -5.34 -2.00
C TRP A 107 -2.25 -5.72 -3.15
N MET A 108 -2.41 -4.84 -4.17
CA MET A 108 -3.27 -5.10 -5.33
C MET A 108 -2.84 -6.33 -6.12
N LEU A 109 -1.53 -6.51 -6.34
CA LEU A 109 -0.99 -7.70 -7.01
C LEU A 109 -1.29 -8.97 -6.21
N ARG A 110 -1.05 -8.96 -4.90
CA ARG A 110 -1.37 -10.09 -4.02
C ARG A 110 -2.87 -10.37 -3.93
N TYR A 111 -3.68 -9.34 -3.92
CA TYR A 111 -5.14 -9.48 -3.96
C TYR A 111 -5.62 -10.23 -5.20
N LEU A 112 -4.95 -10.10 -6.33
CA LEU A 112 -5.19 -10.90 -7.54
C LEU A 112 -4.36 -12.20 -7.60
N GLY A 113 -3.67 -12.56 -6.53
CA GLY A 113 -2.94 -13.83 -6.42
C GLY A 113 -1.51 -13.82 -6.96
N HIS A 114 -0.99 -12.67 -7.40
CA HIS A 114 0.40 -12.57 -7.82
C HIS A 114 1.31 -12.32 -6.61
N THR A 115 1.95 -13.38 -6.10
CA THR A 115 2.76 -13.32 -4.87
C THR A 115 4.24 -13.01 -5.10
N ARG A 116 4.70 -12.98 -6.36
CA ARG A 116 6.07 -12.59 -6.72
C ARG A 116 6.22 -11.07 -6.77
N VAL A 117 5.87 -10.39 -5.68
CA VAL A 117 5.94 -8.94 -5.56
C VAL A 117 6.59 -8.54 -4.25
N ALA A 118 7.50 -7.57 -4.32
CA ALA A 118 8.15 -6.97 -3.18
C ALA A 118 8.17 -5.44 -3.31
N VAL A 119 8.36 -4.77 -2.18
CA VAL A 119 8.60 -3.32 -2.12
C VAL A 119 10.08 -3.08 -1.87
N LEU A 120 10.65 -2.12 -2.58
CA LEU A 120 12.03 -1.67 -2.37
C LEU A 120 12.13 -0.94 -1.03
N ASP A 121 12.82 -1.57 -0.09
CA ASP A 121 12.98 -1.06 1.27
C ASP A 121 13.79 0.23 1.30
N GLY A 122 13.16 1.31 1.77
CA GLY A 122 13.70 2.67 1.74
C GLY A 122 13.55 3.39 0.38
N GLY A 123 12.86 2.80 -0.59
CA GLY A 123 12.45 3.41 -1.85
C GLY A 123 13.59 3.92 -2.73
N PHE A 124 13.29 4.92 -3.56
CA PHE A 124 14.26 5.54 -4.47
C PHE A 124 15.44 6.17 -3.72
N ALA A 125 15.20 6.69 -2.51
CA ALA A 125 16.26 7.23 -1.67
C ALA A 125 17.31 6.16 -1.29
N ALA A 126 16.87 4.93 -0.98
CA ALA A 126 17.79 3.83 -0.69
C ALA A 126 18.54 3.37 -1.95
N TRP A 127 17.91 3.41 -3.12
CA TRP A 127 18.55 3.12 -4.39
C TRP A 127 19.68 4.10 -4.70
N THR A 128 19.40 5.41 -4.66
CA THR A 128 20.37 6.45 -4.98
C THR A 128 21.47 6.62 -3.93
N ALA A 129 21.31 6.04 -2.74
CA ALA A 129 22.34 5.97 -1.71
C ALA A 129 23.38 4.87 -1.99
N LEU A 130 23.12 3.94 -2.92
CA LEU A 130 24.14 2.96 -3.32
C LEU A 130 25.23 3.64 -4.14
N PRO A 131 26.50 3.30 -3.93
CA PRO A 131 27.58 3.72 -4.81
C PRO A 131 27.29 3.28 -6.28
N ASP A 132 27.44 4.21 -7.21
CA ASP A 132 27.29 3.95 -8.65
C ASP A 132 25.93 3.38 -9.09
N ALA A 133 24.87 3.53 -8.27
CA ALA A 133 23.53 3.09 -8.66
C ALA A 133 23.06 3.84 -9.93
N PRO A 134 22.73 3.11 -11.00
CA PRO A 134 22.35 3.76 -12.24
C PRO A 134 20.97 4.41 -12.11
N VAL A 135 20.81 5.58 -12.75
CA VAL A 135 19.54 6.28 -12.94
C VAL A 135 19.33 6.47 -14.41
N SER A 136 18.12 6.17 -14.90
CA SER A 136 17.73 6.30 -16.30
C SER A 136 16.73 7.44 -16.50
N LEU A 137 16.75 8.01 -17.70
CA LEU A 137 15.70 8.89 -18.22
C LEU A 137 14.87 8.19 -19.31
N ASP A 138 15.28 6.98 -19.71
CA ASP A 138 14.69 6.24 -20.82
C ASP A 138 13.40 5.55 -20.36
N VAL A 139 12.28 5.89 -20.95
CA VAL A 139 11.01 5.20 -20.71
C VAL A 139 11.06 3.81 -21.37
N PRO A 140 10.94 2.71 -20.60
CA PRO A 140 11.08 1.39 -21.19
C PRO A 140 9.89 1.06 -22.11
N ASN A 141 10.18 0.44 -23.25
CA ASN A 141 9.14 -0.19 -24.06
C ASN A 141 8.88 -1.60 -23.53
N VAL A 142 7.78 -1.78 -22.81
CA VAL A 142 7.42 -3.04 -22.17
C VAL A 142 6.43 -3.80 -23.05
N GLU A 143 6.78 -5.02 -23.45
CA GLU A 143 5.84 -5.92 -24.10
C GLU A 143 4.78 -6.40 -23.09
N SER A 144 3.51 -6.31 -23.49
CA SER A 144 2.40 -6.80 -22.67
C SER A 144 2.47 -8.32 -22.51
N ARG A 145 2.16 -8.80 -21.30
CA ARG A 145 2.06 -10.23 -20.99
C ARG A 145 0.69 -10.52 -20.39
N ALA A 146 0.12 -11.66 -20.68
CA ALA A 146 -1.21 -12.01 -20.18
C ALA A 146 -1.17 -12.24 -18.66
N PHE A 147 -1.62 -11.26 -17.88
CA PHE A 147 -1.81 -11.43 -16.44
C PHE A 147 -2.94 -12.43 -16.18
N ARG A 148 -2.68 -13.42 -15.34
CA ARG A 148 -3.67 -14.41 -14.91
C ARG A 148 -3.84 -14.33 -13.40
N PRO A 149 -5.07 -14.08 -12.90
CA PRO A 149 -5.29 -14.04 -11.47
C PRO A 149 -5.11 -15.42 -10.87
N GLY A 150 -4.40 -15.49 -9.76
CA GLY A 150 -4.20 -16.68 -8.95
C GLY A 150 -5.15 -16.76 -7.75
N THR A 151 -4.75 -17.50 -6.73
CA THR A 151 -5.48 -17.53 -5.47
C THR A 151 -5.37 -16.18 -4.76
N GLN A 152 -6.49 -15.55 -4.50
CA GLN A 152 -6.57 -14.26 -3.81
C GLN A 152 -5.90 -14.33 -2.44
N VAL A 153 -5.07 -13.33 -2.13
CA VAL A 153 -4.45 -13.14 -0.84
C VAL A 153 -4.98 -11.85 -0.20
N GLY A 154 -5.42 -11.95 1.05
CA GLY A 154 -6.06 -10.84 1.76
C GLY A 154 -7.56 -10.72 1.45
N GLN A 155 -8.23 -9.87 2.23
CA GLN A 155 -9.67 -9.62 2.13
C GLN A 155 -9.93 -8.12 2.01
N VAL A 156 -10.99 -7.76 1.28
CA VAL A 156 -11.53 -6.39 1.21
C VAL A 156 -12.82 -6.35 2.00
N PHE A 157 -12.94 -5.33 2.83
CA PHE A 157 -14.12 -5.03 3.62
C PHE A 157 -14.79 -3.78 3.07
N SER A 158 -16.10 -3.81 2.93
CA SER A 158 -16.93 -2.65 2.62
C SER A 158 -17.20 -1.83 3.90
N ALA A 159 -17.72 -0.62 3.74
CA ALA A 159 -18.15 0.19 4.86
C ALA A 159 -19.24 -0.50 5.71
N ASP A 160 -20.14 -1.27 5.08
CA ASP A 160 -21.17 -2.03 5.79
C ASP A 160 -20.60 -3.24 6.54
N ASP A 161 -19.54 -3.86 6.01
CA ASP A 161 -18.80 -4.89 6.76
C ASP A 161 -18.16 -4.28 8.00
N VAL A 162 -17.50 -3.13 7.85
CA VAL A 162 -16.86 -2.42 8.96
C VAL A 162 -17.88 -1.99 10.01
N GLU A 163 -19.08 -1.50 9.60
CA GLU A 163 -20.16 -1.18 10.56
C GLU A 163 -20.57 -2.40 11.38
N ARG A 164 -20.61 -3.59 10.78
CA ARG A 164 -20.95 -4.83 11.50
C ARG A 164 -19.86 -5.29 12.46
N ILE A 165 -18.57 -5.21 12.02
CA ILE A 165 -17.47 -5.80 12.80
C ILE A 165 -16.86 -4.84 13.82
N ARG A 166 -17.06 -3.53 13.74
CA ARG A 166 -16.41 -2.54 14.62
C ARG A 166 -16.70 -2.70 16.11
N GLN A 167 -17.73 -3.47 16.47
CA GLN A 167 -18.09 -3.81 17.86
C GLN A 167 -18.01 -5.31 18.13
N ASP A 168 -17.55 -6.11 17.17
CA ASP A 168 -17.41 -7.55 17.33
C ASP A 168 -16.02 -7.88 17.89
N ALA A 169 -15.97 -8.48 19.08
CA ALA A 169 -14.72 -8.87 19.73
C ALA A 169 -13.90 -9.92 18.94
N ALA A 170 -14.48 -10.54 17.90
CA ALA A 170 -13.76 -11.42 17.00
C ALA A 170 -12.92 -10.67 15.95
N PHE A 171 -13.03 -9.35 15.89
CA PHE A 171 -12.29 -8.51 14.95
C PHE A 171 -11.59 -7.34 15.64
N ILE A 172 -10.48 -6.90 15.04
CA ILE A 172 -9.80 -5.67 15.43
C ILE A 172 -9.80 -4.73 14.22
N LEU A 173 -10.39 -3.56 14.40
CA LEU A 173 -10.34 -2.48 13.43
C LEU A 173 -9.16 -1.56 13.74
N VAL A 174 -8.33 -1.24 12.76
CA VAL A 174 -7.06 -0.51 12.96
C VAL A 174 -6.98 0.70 12.06
N ASP A 175 -6.85 1.89 12.66
CA ASP A 175 -6.59 3.15 11.96
C ASP A 175 -5.09 3.37 11.77
N SER A 176 -4.66 3.46 10.52
CA SER A 176 -3.24 3.64 10.15
C SER A 176 -2.79 5.10 10.07
N ARG A 177 -3.68 6.07 10.35
CA ARG A 177 -3.37 7.51 10.31
C ARG A 177 -2.57 7.96 11.53
N GLU A 178 -2.07 9.18 11.45
CA GLU A 178 -1.43 9.87 12.58
C GLU A 178 -2.34 9.94 13.80
N GLY A 179 -1.76 9.79 15.00
CA GLY A 179 -2.51 9.74 16.25
C GLY A 179 -3.38 10.99 16.50
N PHE A 180 -2.94 12.19 16.11
CA PHE A 180 -3.75 13.41 16.28
C PHE A 180 -5.02 13.41 15.39
N ARG A 181 -4.94 12.79 14.18
CA ARG A 181 -6.10 12.62 13.31
C ARG A 181 -7.08 11.59 13.89
N TYR A 182 -6.55 10.46 14.36
CA TYR A 182 -7.33 9.42 15.04
C TYR A 182 -8.06 9.99 16.27
N ARG A 183 -7.37 10.75 17.14
CA ARG A 183 -8.00 11.35 18.32
C ARG A 183 -9.02 12.45 18.00
N GLY A 184 -9.04 12.96 16.77
CA GLY A 184 -9.94 14.03 16.35
C GLY A 184 -9.48 15.42 16.79
N GLU A 185 -8.21 15.58 17.14
CA GLU A 185 -7.61 16.87 17.51
C GLU A 185 -7.47 17.83 16.31
N SER A 186 -7.15 17.25 15.15
CA SER A 186 -7.02 17.98 13.88
C SER A 186 -7.20 17.03 12.71
N GLU A 187 -7.76 17.52 11.60
CA GLU A 187 -7.88 16.78 10.33
C GLU A 187 -7.57 17.73 9.16
N PRO A 188 -6.33 17.71 8.65
CA PRO A 188 -5.91 18.62 7.59
C PRO A 188 -6.37 18.22 6.19
N ILE A 189 -6.91 17.00 6.01
CA ILE A 189 -7.20 16.42 4.69
C ILE A 189 -8.69 16.20 4.49
N ASP A 190 -9.36 15.60 5.47
CA ASP A 190 -10.78 15.25 5.40
C ASP A 190 -11.66 16.27 6.13
N PRO A 191 -12.94 16.44 5.73
CA PRO A 191 -13.82 17.45 6.35
C PRO A 191 -14.26 17.10 7.77
N VAL A 192 -14.08 15.87 8.24
CA VAL A 192 -14.49 15.41 9.57
C VAL A 192 -13.31 14.83 10.32
N ALA A 193 -13.04 15.34 11.52
CA ALA A 193 -12.00 14.83 12.42
C ALA A 193 -12.54 13.72 13.31
N GLY A 194 -11.71 12.70 13.61
CA GLY A 194 -12.04 11.55 14.45
C GLY A 194 -11.70 10.23 13.79
N HIS A 195 -12.26 9.15 14.29
CA HIS A 195 -12.01 7.77 13.84
C HIS A 195 -13.30 6.94 13.82
N ILE A 196 -13.25 5.75 13.23
CA ILE A 196 -14.34 4.77 13.28
C ILE A 196 -14.41 4.19 14.70
N PRO A 197 -15.53 4.35 15.46
CA PRO A 197 -15.62 3.87 16.82
C PRO A 197 -15.34 2.37 16.95
N GLY A 198 -14.53 1.99 17.93
CA GLY A 198 -14.03 0.63 18.13
C GLY A 198 -12.66 0.37 17.49
N ALA A 199 -12.16 1.28 16.66
CA ALA A 199 -10.81 1.16 16.11
C ALA A 199 -9.72 1.47 17.14
N VAL A 200 -8.58 0.77 17.01
CA VAL A 200 -7.32 1.12 17.65
C VAL A 200 -6.43 1.87 16.66
N ASN A 201 -5.44 2.63 17.13
CA ASN A 201 -4.52 3.36 16.27
C ASN A 201 -3.18 2.65 16.14
N ALA A 202 -2.71 2.49 14.89
CA ALA A 202 -1.37 2.01 14.58
C ALA A 202 -0.80 2.83 13.42
N PHE A 203 -0.20 3.98 13.71
CA PHE A 203 0.34 4.88 12.70
C PHE A 203 1.39 4.18 11.82
N PHE A 204 1.18 4.19 10.51
CA PHE A 204 1.97 3.39 9.57
C PHE A 204 3.46 3.75 9.55
N MET A 205 3.83 5.02 9.80
CA MET A 205 5.23 5.44 9.84
C MET A 205 6.02 4.83 11.00
N GLU A 206 5.36 4.35 12.04
CA GLU A 206 6.02 3.63 13.15
C GLU A 206 6.52 2.23 12.75
N ASN A 207 6.25 1.77 11.53
CA ASN A 207 6.88 0.58 10.96
C ASN A 207 8.29 0.84 10.43
N LEU A 208 8.71 2.09 10.35
CA LEU A 208 9.96 2.50 9.72
C LEU A 208 10.98 3.00 10.73
N ASP A 209 12.25 2.82 10.40
CA ASP A 209 13.36 3.51 11.06
C ASP A 209 13.51 4.97 10.55
N GLU A 210 14.44 5.72 11.12
CA GLU A 210 14.74 7.10 10.71
C GLU A 210 15.21 7.21 9.24
N GLY A 211 15.76 6.12 8.70
CA GLY A 211 16.16 5.99 7.30
C GLY A 211 15.00 5.78 6.33
N GLY A 212 13.80 5.50 6.84
CA GLY A 212 12.62 5.16 6.04
C GLY A 212 12.58 3.69 5.59
N ARG A 213 13.38 2.83 6.22
CA ARG A 213 13.37 1.39 6.01
C ARG A 213 12.47 0.72 7.03
N PHE A 214 11.85 -0.37 6.63
CA PHE A 214 11.07 -1.16 7.57
C PHE A 214 11.92 -1.64 8.74
N LEU A 215 11.35 -1.60 9.93
CA LEU A 215 11.92 -2.21 11.10
C LEU A 215 12.11 -3.72 10.86
N PRO A 216 13.13 -4.36 11.52
CA PRO A 216 13.29 -5.80 11.45
C PRO A 216 11.99 -6.55 11.76
N ALA A 217 11.77 -7.67 11.09
CA ALA A 217 10.54 -8.48 11.19
C ALA A 217 10.18 -8.80 12.67
N GLU A 218 11.17 -9.04 13.53
CA GLU A 218 10.95 -9.30 14.95
C GLU A 218 10.42 -8.08 15.71
N GLN A 219 10.88 -6.87 15.40
CA GLN A 219 10.38 -5.64 16.00
C GLN A 219 8.96 -5.34 15.54
N LEU A 220 8.66 -5.52 14.25
CA LEU A 220 7.30 -5.42 13.72
C LEU A 220 6.39 -6.46 14.37
N ARG A 221 6.86 -7.68 14.57
CA ARG A 221 6.13 -8.72 15.28
C ARG A 221 5.82 -8.31 16.73
N GLY A 222 6.81 -7.76 17.43
CA GLY A 222 6.63 -7.22 18.78
C GLY A 222 5.64 -6.07 18.87
N ARG A 223 5.52 -5.27 17.79
CA ARG A 223 4.56 -4.16 17.68
C ARG A 223 3.13 -4.68 17.45
N PHE A 224 2.94 -5.62 16.53
CA PHE A 224 1.60 -6.03 16.13
C PHE A 224 0.98 -7.12 17.01
N LEU A 225 1.75 -8.03 17.58
CA LEU A 225 1.20 -9.11 18.41
C LEU A 225 0.37 -8.63 19.61
N PRO A 226 0.81 -7.63 20.40
CA PRO A 226 -0.02 -7.10 21.48
C PRO A 226 -1.33 -6.47 21.00
N MET A 227 -1.29 -5.80 19.83
CA MET A 227 -2.46 -5.19 19.23
C MET A 227 -3.47 -6.25 18.75
N LEU A 228 -3.00 -7.37 18.21
CA LEU A 228 -3.85 -8.47 17.75
C LEU A 228 -4.53 -9.24 18.90
N ASP A 229 -4.08 -9.09 20.13
CA ASP A 229 -4.65 -9.68 21.34
C ASP A 229 -5.01 -11.16 21.21
N GLY A 230 -4.12 -11.92 20.57
CA GLY A 230 -4.30 -13.37 20.34
C GLY A 230 -5.16 -13.73 19.13
N LEU A 231 -5.76 -12.76 18.44
CA LEU A 231 -6.49 -13.01 17.21
C LEU A 231 -5.51 -13.21 16.02
N PRO A 232 -5.85 -14.05 15.03
CA PRO A 232 -5.07 -14.17 13.82
C PRO A 232 -5.19 -12.88 12.99
N ALA A 233 -4.15 -12.57 12.20
CA ALA A 233 -4.11 -11.35 11.38
C ALA A 233 -5.32 -11.20 10.44
N GLN A 234 -5.90 -12.30 9.97
CA GLN A 234 -7.11 -12.30 9.14
C GLN A 234 -8.34 -11.68 9.82
N GLN A 235 -8.35 -11.62 11.14
CA GLN A 235 -9.39 -10.97 11.95
C GLN A 235 -9.04 -9.51 12.30
N SER A 236 -7.99 -8.94 11.72
CA SER A 236 -7.72 -7.52 11.81
C SER A 236 -8.01 -6.83 10.46
N VAL A 237 -8.66 -5.66 10.51
CA VAL A 237 -9.05 -4.89 9.34
C VAL A 237 -8.43 -3.50 9.44
N PHE A 238 -7.58 -3.17 8.48
CA PHE A 238 -6.86 -1.90 8.44
C PHE A 238 -7.55 -0.90 7.52
N TYR A 239 -7.62 0.33 7.99
CA TYR A 239 -8.01 1.49 7.19
C TYR A 239 -7.07 2.67 7.46
N CYS A 240 -7.17 3.71 6.65
CA CYS A 240 -6.46 4.97 6.86
C CYS A 240 -7.34 6.17 6.43
N GLY A 241 -6.78 7.16 5.76
CA GLY A 241 -7.58 8.23 5.14
C GLY A 241 -8.32 7.76 3.88
N SER A 242 -7.69 6.92 3.05
CA SER A 242 -8.20 6.55 1.72
C SER A 242 -7.71 5.17 1.21
N GLY A 243 -7.28 4.28 2.10
CA GLY A 243 -6.89 2.92 1.77
C GLY A 243 -5.50 2.76 1.15
N VAL A 244 -4.68 3.80 1.13
CA VAL A 244 -3.31 3.75 0.59
C VAL A 244 -2.32 3.37 1.70
N SER A 245 -2.16 4.20 2.74
CA SER A 245 -1.22 3.92 3.83
C SER A 245 -1.65 2.75 4.74
N ALA A 246 -2.90 2.31 4.69
CA ALA A 246 -3.32 1.06 5.32
C ALA A 246 -2.56 -0.15 4.73
N CYS A 247 -2.33 -0.17 3.41
CA CYS A 247 -1.56 -1.22 2.76
C CYS A 247 -0.11 -1.33 3.28
N HIS A 248 0.46 -0.24 3.79
CA HIS A 248 1.77 -0.26 4.43
C HIS A 248 1.78 -1.10 5.73
N ASN A 249 0.75 -0.98 6.57
CA ASN A 249 0.59 -1.84 7.74
C ASN A 249 0.36 -3.30 7.33
N LEU A 250 -0.40 -3.55 6.25
CA LEU A 250 -0.61 -4.90 5.73
C LEU A 250 0.71 -5.53 5.26
N LEU A 251 1.57 -4.76 4.58
CA LEU A 251 2.92 -5.20 4.21
C LEU A 251 3.77 -5.50 5.45
N ALA A 252 3.74 -4.63 6.46
CA ALA A 252 4.49 -4.81 7.70
C ALA A 252 4.08 -6.08 8.47
N ILE A 253 2.78 -6.36 8.57
CA ILE A 253 2.24 -7.59 9.20
C ILE A 253 2.69 -8.83 8.42
N ALA A 254 2.58 -8.81 7.10
CA ALA A 254 3.04 -9.92 6.25
C ALA A 254 4.56 -10.12 6.38
N HIS A 255 5.34 -9.03 6.41
CA HIS A 255 6.80 -9.09 6.59
C HIS A 255 7.19 -9.63 7.98
N ALA A 256 6.42 -9.31 9.01
CA ALA A 256 6.57 -9.86 10.36
C ALA A 256 6.21 -11.36 10.45
N GLY A 257 5.72 -11.99 9.38
CA GLY A 257 5.31 -13.39 9.36
C GLY A 257 4.04 -13.67 10.18
N LEU A 258 3.17 -12.67 10.35
CA LEU A 258 1.92 -12.80 11.11
C LEU A 258 0.73 -13.21 10.24
N GLY A 259 0.90 -13.22 8.91
CA GLY A 259 -0.14 -13.57 7.95
C GLY A 259 -0.70 -12.36 7.20
N ASP A 260 -1.87 -12.49 6.61
CA ASP A 260 -2.49 -11.48 5.76
C ASP A 260 -3.73 -10.89 6.44
N ALA A 261 -3.71 -9.60 6.71
CA ALA A 261 -4.82 -8.87 7.32
C ALA A 261 -5.80 -8.32 6.28
N GLY A 262 -6.98 -7.89 6.72
CA GLY A 262 -8.01 -7.30 5.89
C GLY A 262 -7.79 -5.81 5.60
N LEU A 263 -8.29 -5.35 4.46
CA LEU A 263 -8.27 -3.94 4.05
C LEU A 263 -9.71 -3.40 3.94
N TYR A 264 -9.99 -2.29 4.63
CA TYR A 264 -11.10 -1.43 4.28
C TYR A 264 -10.58 -0.32 3.34
N ALA A 265 -10.72 -0.55 2.03
CA ALA A 265 -10.12 0.31 1.02
C ALA A 265 -10.75 1.72 0.97
N GLY A 266 -12.06 1.84 1.20
CA GLY A 266 -12.75 3.14 1.25
C GLY A 266 -12.27 4.04 2.38
N SER A 267 -11.92 3.43 3.52
CA SER A 267 -11.29 4.11 4.65
C SER A 267 -12.11 5.28 5.21
N TRP A 268 -11.43 6.17 5.94
CA TRP A 268 -12.07 7.31 6.60
C TRP A 268 -12.84 8.21 5.62
N SER A 269 -12.25 8.50 4.48
CA SER A 269 -12.87 9.40 3.48
C SER A 269 -14.16 8.84 2.88
N GLU A 270 -14.33 7.51 2.80
CA GLU A 270 -15.61 6.90 2.44
C GLU A 270 -16.55 6.82 3.64
N TRP A 271 -16.03 6.45 4.82
CA TRP A 271 -16.84 6.32 6.03
C TRP A 271 -17.67 7.56 6.32
N ILE A 272 -17.06 8.73 6.20
CA ILE A 272 -17.68 10.02 6.47
C ILE A 272 -18.60 10.54 5.36
N THR A 273 -18.73 9.85 4.22
CA THR A 273 -19.71 10.23 3.19
C THR A 273 -21.15 9.99 3.64
N ASP A 274 -21.37 9.03 4.52
CA ASP A 274 -22.64 8.77 5.15
C ASP A 274 -22.69 9.42 6.54
N GLY A 275 -23.43 10.52 6.66
CA GLY A 275 -23.58 11.26 7.91
C GLY A 275 -24.30 10.47 9.04
N ALA A 276 -24.89 9.31 8.74
CA ALA A 276 -25.47 8.43 9.76
C ALA A 276 -24.44 7.53 10.43
N ARG A 277 -23.25 7.36 9.86
CA ARG A 277 -22.18 6.55 10.44
C ARG A 277 -21.54 7.28 11.64
N PRO A 278 -21.30 6.56 12.75
CA PRO A 278 -20.78 7.19 13.95
C PRO A 278 -19.30 7.60 13.81
N VAL A 279 -18.92 8.64 14.52
CA VAL A 279 -17.56 9.18 14.61
C VAL A 279 -17.11 9.17 16.07
N GLY A 280 -15.98 8.50 16.33
CA GLY A 280 -15.29 8.51 17.63
C GLY A 280 -14.25 9.64 17.71
N ARG A 281 -14.03 10.14 18.93
CA ARG A 281 -12.95 11.05 19.31
C ARG A 281 -12.45 10.65 20.68
N VAL A 282 -11.16 10.86 20.94
CA VAL A 282 -10.52 10.53 22.24
C VAL A 282 -9.98 11.81 22.86
#